data_7c0a753f3aff57a6448cde170ca1b9d9
#
_entry.id   7c0a753f3aff57a6448cde170ca1b9d9
#
_cell.length_a   1.000
_cell.length_b   1.000
_cell.length_c   1.000
_cell.angle_alpha   90.00
_cell.angle_beta   90.00
_cell.angle_gamma   90.00
#
_symmetry.space_group_name_H-M   'P 1'
#
loop_
_entity.id
_entity.type
_entity.pdbx_description
1 polymer ?
#
loop_
_entity_poly.entity_id
_entity_poly.type
_entity_poly.pdbx_seq_one_letter_code
_entity_poly.pdbx_strand_id
1 'polypeptide(L)'
;MFKQNDNINILVVRFKRIGDAILSLPLCHSLKLTFPNSKVDFVLYEDVAPLFEEHPYIDNVITITKKEQKNPFKYIKKVYNVTRKKYDIIIDIMSTPKSELFCIFSRKTSFRIGRHKKKRGFFYNYKMKEKESLNKVDKFLNQLLPPFEEAGFDVKKDYDFKFFASSEEKEKYKKKMLEAGVDFSKPVIAFSIYSRVSHKIYPILKMKELVKYLIDRYDAQIIFFYSADQKDEIQKIHKEIGDNKNIFSSIETPTIKDLVPFLENCDYYIGNEGGARHLAQGVGIPAFAIFNPSAELKEWLPFPSEKNMGISPVDMIEKKSLPLEKFNKMSPEEQFSLIDLDTIKKMSDELIEKNKRK
;
A
#
# COMPACT_ATOMS: atom_id res chain seq x y z
N MET A 1 26.14 -8.39 -23.03
CA MET A 1 25.12 -7.54 -22.39
C MET A 1 23.92 -7.54 -23.32
N PHE A 2 22.70 -7.68 -22.82
CA PHE A 2 21.47 -7.64 -23.63
C PHE A 2 21.18 -6.22 -24.12
N LYS A 3 20.36 -6.09 -25.17
CA LYS A 3 19.85 -4.82 -25.71
C LYS A 3 18.48 -4.50 -25.14
N GLN A 4 18.05 -3.26 -25.24
CA GLN A 4 16.77 -2.78 -24.69
C GLN A 4 15.53 -3.56 -25.17
N ASN A 5 15.54 -3.99 -26.42
CA ASN A 5 14.42 -4.71 -27.05
C ASN A 5 14.57 -6.24 -27.03
N ASP A 6 15.57 -6.76 -26.33
CA ASP A 6 15.73 -8.21 -26.22
C ASP A 6 14.65 -8.81 -25.28
N ASN A 7 14.36 -10.10 -25.48
CA ASN A 7 13.50 -10.86 -24.58
C ASN A 7 14.28 -11.19 -23.30
N ILE A 8 14.05 -10.42 -22.24
CA ILE A 8 14.76 -10.59 -20.97
C ILE A 8 13.81 -10.97 -19.83
N ASN A 9 14.36 -11.63 -18.83
CA ASN A 9 13.64 -11.98 -17.61
C ASN A 9 14.10 -11.06 -16.45
N ILE A 10 13.16 -10.44 -15.80
CA ILE A 10 13.38 -9.52 -14.68
C ILE A 10 12.75 -10.11 -13.43
N LEU A 11 13.48 -10.13 -12.32
CA LEU A 11 12.99 -10.51 -11.01
C LEU A 11 12.99 -9.30 -10.09
N VAL A 12 11.82 -8.93 -9.58
CA VAL A 12 11.66 -7.90 -8.55
C VAL A 12 11.34 -8.58 -7.22
N VAL A 13 12.13 -8.30 -6.18
CA VAL A 13 11.99 -8.95 -4.87
C VAL A 13 11.47 -7.97 -3.83
N ARG A 14 10.21 -8.15 -3.39
CA ARG A 14 9.52 -7.28 -2.41
C ARG A 14 8.51 -8.03 -1.54
N PHE A 15 8.90 -9.09 -0.87
CA PHE A 15 8.00 -9.80 0.04
C PHE A 15 7.83 -9.05 1.37
N LYS A 16 6.90 -8.08 1.37
CA LYS A 16 6.52 -7.28 2.54
C LYS A 16 5.00 -7.10 2.64
N ARG A 17 4.58 -6.18 3.51
CA ARG A 17 3.17 -5.84 3.68
C ARG A 17 2.60 -5.18 2.41
N ILE A 18 1.29 -5.21 2.27
CA ILE A 18 0.53 -4.79 1.09
C ILE A 18 0.89 -3.37 0.60
N GLY A 19 0.96 -2.38 1.49
CA GLY A 19 1.31 -1.00 1.11
C GLY A 19 2.68 -0.90 0.46
N ASP A 20 3.68 -1.60 1.01
CA ASP A 20 5.02 -1.69 0.42
C ASP A 20 5.00 -2.32 -0.99
N ALA A 21 4.17 -3.34 -1.22
CA ALA A 21 4.06 -4.00 -2.51
C ALA A 21 3.37 -3.09 -3.54
N ILE A 22 2.27 -2.44 -3.16
CA ILE A 22 1.55 -1.46 -4.00
C ILE A 22 2.50 -0.36 -4.47
N LEU A 23 3.23 0.27 -3.55
CA LEU A 23 4.17 1.35 -3.87
C LEU A 23 5.41 0.90 -4.67
N SER A 24 5.57 -0.41 -4.90
CA SER A 24 6.61 -0.96 -5.78
C SER A 24 6.14 -1.17 -7.22
N LEU A 25 4.84 -1.08 -7.50
CA LEU A 25 4.29 -1.25 -8.87
C LEU A 25 4.86 -0.26 -9.89
N PRO A 26 5.06 1.03 -9.57
CA PRO A 26 5.69 1.97 -10.49
C PRO A 26 7.05 1.51 -11.00
N LEU A 27 7.82 0.81 -10.17
CA LEU A 27 9.08 0.21 -10.62
C LEU A 27 8.85 -0.91 -11.65
N CYS A 28 7.88 -1.82 -11.40
CA CYS A 28 7.55 -2.87 -12.35
C CYS A 28 7.06 -2.29 -13.69
N HIS A 29 6.22 -1.26 -13.64
CA HIS A 29 5.74 -0.56 -14.84
C HIS A 29 6.90 0.13 -15.58
N SER A 30 7.73 0.89 -14.88
CA SER A 30 8.91 1.54 -15.49
C SER A 30 9.86 0.53 -16.15
N LEU A 31 10.03 -0.66 -15.56
CA LEU A 31 10.80 -1.74 -16.17
C LEU A 31 10.18 -2.28 -17.46
N LYS A 32 8.84 -2.45 -17.47
CA LYS A 32 8.11 -2.84 -18.69
C LYS A 32 8.22 -1.80 -19.80
N LEU A 33 8.13 -0.52 -19.46
CA LEU A 33 8.29 0.58 -20.42
C LEU A 33 9.72 0.70 -20.94
N THR A 34 10.71 0.49 -20.07
CA THR A 34 12.13 0.54 -20.43
C THR A 34 12.54 -0.67 -21.28
N PHE A 35 12.03 -1.85 -20.95
CA PHE A 35 12.32 -3.12 -21.63
C PHE A 35 11.01 -3.75 -22.12
N PRO A 36 10.47 -3.32 -23.25
CA PRO A 36 9.10 -3.67 -23.68
C PRO A 36 8.87 -5.15 -23.92
N ASN A 37 9.92 -5.91 -24.28
CA ASN A 37 9.86 -7.37 -24.49
C ASN A 37 10.25 -8.17 -23.23
N SER A 38 10.34 -7.51 -22.05
CA SER A 38 10.69 -8.19 -20.81
C SER A 38 9.52 -8.97 -20.21
N LYS A 39 9.87 -10.02 -19.44
CA LYS A 39 8.98 -10.68 -18.49
C LYS A 39 9.36 -10.29 -17.08
N VAL A 40 8.43 -9.66 -16.35
CA VAL A 40 8.62 -9.21 -14.96
C VAL A 40 7.96 -10.22 -14.02
N ASP A 41 8.79 -10.90 -13.24
CA ASP A 41 8.36 -11.77 -12.14
C ASP A 41 8.48 -10.99 -10.84
N PHE A 42 7.42 -11.04 -9.99
CA PHE A 42 7.38 -10.31 -8.74
C PHE A 42 7.28 -11.25 -7.54
N VAL A 43 8.23 -11.17 -6.60
CA VAL A 43 8.27 -12.04 -5.42
C VAL A 43 7.52 -11.37 -4.27
N LEU A 44 6.46 -12.03 -3.78
CA LEU A 44 5.55 -11.54 -2.74
C LEU A 44 5.29 -12.61 -1.67
N TYR A 45 4.78 -12.18 -0.51
CA TYR A 45 4.17 -13.10 0.44
C TYR A 45 2.79 -13.56 -0.03
N GLU A 46 2.39 -14.77 0.38
CA GLU A 46 1.14 -15.42 -0.06
C GLU A 46 -0.13 -14.64 0.30
N ASP A 47 -0.11 -13.86 1.38
CA ASP A 47 -1.24 -13.03 1.79
C ASP A 47 -1.40 -11.74 0.96
N VAL A 48 -0.38 -11.38 0.19
CA VAL A 48 -0.37 -10.18 -0.66
C VAL A 48 -0.48 -10.55 -2.15
N ALA A 49 0.02 -11.72 -2.53
CA ALA A 49 0.11 -12.20 -3.90
C ALA A 49 -1.19 -12.09 -4.72
N PRO A 50 -2.39 -12.44 -4.18
CA PRO A 50 -3.63 -12.43 -4.96
C PRO A 50 -3.98 -11.06 -5.57
N LEU A 51 -3.52 -9.96 -4.97
CA LEU A 51 -3.73 -8.62 -5.49
C LEU A 51 -3.00 -8.35 -6.81
N PHE A 52 -1.94 -9.11 -7.10
CA PHE A 52 -1.00 -8.83 -8.19
C PHE A 52 -1.04 -9.89 -9.30
N GLU A 53 -1.80 -11.00 -9.14
CA GLU A 53 -1.76 -12.16 -10.03
C GLU A 53 -2.18 -11.85 -11.47
N GLU A 54 -3.04 -10.87 -11.69
CA GLU A 54 -3.52 -10.47 -13.02
C GLU A 54 -3.14 -9.02 -13.37
N HIS A 55 -2.14 -8.49 -12.66
CA HIS A 55 -1.75 -7.10 -12.85
C HIS A 55 -0.94 -6.91 -14.15
N PRO A 56 -1.28 -5.94 -15.04
CA PRO A 56 -0.68 -5.81 -16.37
C PRO A 56 0.83 -5.56 -16.37
N TYR A 57 1.41 -5.10 -15.26
CA TYR A 57 2.84 -4.83 -15.14
C TYR A 57 3.65 -6.02 -14.61
N ILE A 58 2.99 -7.16 -14.35
CA ILE A 58 3.59 -8.35 -13.76
C ILE A 58 3.21 -9.57 -14.59
N ASP A 59 4.19 -10.29 -15.10
CA ASP A 59 3.92 -11.50 -15.88
C ASP A 59 3.70 -12.73 -14.99
N ASN A 60 4.43 -12.83 -13.87
CA ASN A 60 4.23 -13.91 -12.90
C ASN A 60 4.44 -13.42 -11.46
N VAL A 61 3.55 -13.83 -10.56
CA VAL A 61 3.72 -13.65 -9.13
C VAL A 61 4.38 -14.89 -8.53
N ILE A 62 5.51 -14.68 -7.86
CA ILE A 62 6.24 -15.73 -7.14
C ILE A 62 5.94 -15.61 -5.66
N THR A 63 5.18 -16.56 -5.15
CA THR A 63 4.71 -16.53 -3.76
C THR A 63 5.69 -17.18 -2.80
N ILE A 64 5.98 -16.52 -1.68
CA ILE A 64 6.67 -17.08 -0.51
C ILE A 64 5.63 -17.40 0.55
N THR A 65 5.38 -18.68 0.77
CA THR A 65 4.35 -19.18 1.71
C THR A 65 4.75 -19.01 3.18
N LYS A 66 3.77 -19.03 4.10
CA LYS A 66 4.03 -19.03 5.55
C LYS A 66 4.93 -20.20 5.99
N LYS A 67 4.78 -21.36 5.33
CA LYS A 67 5.63 -22.54 5.59
C LYS A 67 7.09 -22.27 5.19
N GLU A 68 7.32 -21.61 4.06
CA GLU A 68 8.65 -21.23 3.59
C GLU A 68 9.25 -20.12 4.47
N GLN A 69 8.45 -19.15 4.90
CA GLN A 69 8.90 -18.09 5.81
C GLN A 69 9.44 -18.62 7.14
N LYS A 70 8.81 -19.67 7.69
CA LYS A 70 9.14 -20.27 8.99
C LYS A 70 10.26 -21.32 8.91
N ASN A 71 10.52 -21.91 7.74
CA ASN A 71 11.50 -22.97 7.56
C ASN A 71 12.63 -22.54 6.63
N PRO A 72 13.87 -22.32 7.14
CA PRO A 72 15.00 -21.87 6.33
C PRO A 72 15.34 -22.79 5.16
N PHE A 73 15.26 -24.10 5.33
CA PHE A 73 15.58 -25.07 4.27
C PHE A 73 14.55 -25.00 3.13
N LYS A 74 13.25 -24.90 3.47
CA LYS A 74 12.20 -24.74 2.47
C LYS A 74 12.36 -23.41 1.74
N TYR A 75 12.69 -22.35 2.47
CA TYR A 75 12.92 -21.03 1.88
C TYR A 75 14.11 -21.05 0.91
N ILE A 76 15.27 -21.61 1.31
CA ILE A 76 16.46 -21.72 0.47
C ILE A 76 16.14 -22.54 -0.79
N LYS A 77 15.44 -23.68 -0.64
CA LYS A 77 15.00 -24.52 -1.77
C LYS A 77 14.10 -23.73 -2.72
N LYS A 78 13.16 -22.94 -2.20
CA LYS A 78 12.28 -22.07 -3.02
C LYS A 78 13.11 -21.06 -3.80
N VAL A 79 14.00 -20.31 -3.15
CA VAL A 79 14.86 -19.30 -3.79
C VAL A 79 15.73 -19.95 -4.87
N TYR A 80 16.36 -21.09 -4.56
CA TYR A 80 17.16 -21.84 -5.55
C TYR A 80 16.33 -22.24 -6.79
N ASN A 81 15.12 -22.77 -6.59
CA ASN A 81 14.24 -23.15 -7.69
C ASN A 81 13.84 -21.96 -8.56
N VAL A 82 13.53 -20.82 -7.94
CA VAL A 82 13.18 -19.57 -8.64
C VAL A 82 14.36 -19.10 -9.49
N THR A 83 15.55 -19.09 -8.94
CA THR A 83 16.75 -18.56 -9.62
C THR A 83 17.26 -19.47 -10.74
N ARG A 84 16.80 -20.73 -10.83
CA ARG A 84 17.08 -21.60 -11.97
C ARG A 84 16.49 -21.10 -13.30
N LYS A 85 15.48 -20.24 -13.25
CA LYS A 85 14.87 -19.63 -14.46
C LYS A 85 15.85 -18.76 -15.27
N LYS A 86 16.99 -18.38 -14.70
CA LYS A 86 17.97 -17.44 -15.26
C LYS A 86 17.35 -16.09 -15.59
N TYR A 87 17.56 -15.17 -14.66
CA TYR A 87 17.17 -13.77 -14.80
C TYR A 87 18.32 -12.94 -15.36
N ASP A 88 18.01 -11.99 -16.21
CA ASP A 88 18.94 -10.99 -16.74
C ASP A 88 19.09 -9.81 -15.80
N ILE A 89 18.00 -9.50 -15.08
CA ILE A 89 17.92 -8.44 -14.08
C ILE A 89 17.30 -9.00 -12.79
N ILE A 90 17.93 -8.72 -11.64
CA ILE A 90 17.35 -8.96 -10.31
C ILE A 90 17.42 -7.66 -9.53
N ILE A 91 16.26 -7.16 -9.08
CA ILE A 91 16.14 -5.98 -8.24
C ILE A 91 15.65 -6.40 -6.85
N ASP A 92 16.54 -6.31 -5.87
CA ASP A 92 16.23 -6.58 -4.47
C ASP A 92 15.93 -5.25 -3.74
N ILE A 93 14.65 -4.89 -3.72
CA ILE A 93 14.17 -3.69 -3.02
C ILE A 93 14.37 -3.80 -1.50
N MET A 94 14.41 -5.03 -0.97
CA MET A 94 14.48 -5.28 0.47
C MET A 94 15.91 -5.19 1.04
N SER A 95 16.87 -5.71 0.31
CA SER A 95 18.28 -5.82 0.73
C SER A 95 18.43 -6.38 2.15
N THR A 96 17.78 -7.52 2.40
CA THR A 96 17.82 -8.28 3.65
C THR A 96 18.56 -9.59 3.44
N PRO A 97 19.06 -10.26 4.52
CA PRO A 97 19.73 -11.56 4.36
C PRO A 97 18.92 -12.61 3.59
N LYS A 98 17.58 -12.58 3.75
CA LYS A 98 16.68 -13.48 3.02
C LYS A 98 16.59 -13.12 1.53
N SER A 99 16.44 -11.86 1.21
CA SER A 99 16.29 -11.42 -0.19
C SER A 99 17.61 -11.45 -0.96
N GLU A 100 18.74 -11.23 -0.31
CA GLU A 100 20.08 -11.34 -0.93
C GLU A 100 20.34 -12.73 -1.54
N LEU A 101 19.70 -13.79 -1.04
CA LEU A 101 19.84 -15.14 -1.57
C LEU A 101 19.47 -15.25 -3.05
N PHE A 102 18.51 -14.47 -3.53
CA PHE A 102 18.18 -14.42 -4.96
C PHE A 102 19.38 -13.98 -5.81
N CYS A 103 20.15 -13.00 -5.36
CA CYS A 103 21.37 -12.55 -6.02
C CYS A 103 22.55 -13.51 -5.82
N ILE A 104 22.65 -14.14 -4.65
CA ILE A 104 23.70 -15.14 -4.33
C ILE A 104 23.63 -16.33 -5.27
N PHE A 105 22.44 -16.86 -5.52
CA PHE A 105 22.24 -18.00 -6.43
C PHE A 105 22.21 -17.60 -7.92
N SER A 106 22.28 -16.30 -8.22
CA SER A 106 22.19 -15.78 -9.59
C SER A 106 23.43 -14.96 -9.99
N ARG A 107 24.63 -15.43 -9.68
CA ARG A 107 25.90 -14.69 -9.91
C ARG A 107 26.18 -14.32 -11.36
N LYS A 108 25.58 -15.02 -12.32
CA LYS A 108 25.73 -14.78 -13.77
C LYS A 108 24.75 -13.72 -14.29
N THR A 109 23.78 -13.28 -13.49
CA THR A 109 22.82 -12.22 -13.85
C THR A 109 23.55 -10.90 -14.11
N SER A 110 23.22 -10.25 -15.22
CA SER A 110 23.88 -9.02 -15.68
C SER A 110 23.70 -7.85 -14.72
N PHE A 111 22.47 -7.66 -14.23
CA PHE A 111 22.13 -6.61 -13.25
C PHE A 111 21.57 -7.23 -11.96
N ARG A 112 22.32 -7.14 -10.90
CA ARG A 112 21.88 -7.47 -9.54
C ARG A 112 21.92 -6.18 -8.72
N ILE A 113 20.75 -5.58 -8.53
CA ILE A 113 20.60 -4.24 -7.94
C ILE A 113 20.06 -4.37 -6.52
N GLY A 114 20.69 -3.69 -5.57
CA GLY A 114 20.25 -3.66 -4.18
C GLY A 114 21.07 -2.68 -3.34
N ARG A 115 20.66 -2.49 -2.07
CA ARG A 115 21.32 -1.58 -1.14
C ARG A 115 22.62 -2.22 -0.60
N HIS A 116 23.72 -1.57 -0.81
CA HIS A 116 24.99 -1.96 -0.21
C HIS A 116 25.04 -1.48 1.25
N LYS A 117 25.28 -2.38 2.19
CA LYS A 117 25.50 -2.10 3.61
C LYS A 117 26.93 -2.45 3.98
N LYS A 118 27.51 -1.76 5.00
CA LYS A 118 28.93 -1.92 5.41
C LYS A 118 29.45 -3.38 5.51
N LYS A 119 28.58 -4.35 5.82
CA LYS A 119 28.93 -5.77 5.99
C LYS A 119 28.15 -6.72 5.07
N ARG A 120 27.33 -6.21 4.12
CA ARG A 120 26.45 -7.00 3.26
C ARG A 120 26.23 -6.33 1.91
N GLY A 121 25.69 -7.08 0.93
CA GLY A 121 25.39 -6.57 -0.40
C GLY A 121 26.52 -6.78 -1.42
N PHE A 122 27.53 -7.60 -1.11
CA PHE A 122 28.63 -7.92 -2.02
C PHE A 122 28.18 -8.65 -3.29
N PHE A 123 26.99 -9.22 -3.28
CA PHE A 123 26.44 -9.94 -4.41
C PHE A 123 25.68 -9.04 -5.39
N TYR A 124 25.43 -7.79 -5.02
CA TYR A 124 24.94 -6.78 -5.97
C TYR A 124 26.12 -6.25 -6.78
N ASN A 125 25.99 -6.26 -8.10
CA ASN A 125 26.99 -5.64 -8.98
C ASN A 125 26.65 -4.18 -9.30
N TYR A 126 25.39 -3.76 -9.01
CA TYR A 126 24.98 -2.37 -9.03
C TYR A 126 24.39 -1.96 -7.68
N LYS A 127 24.88 -0.84 -7.15
CA LYS A 127 24.45 -0.35 -5.84
C LYS A 127 23.30 0.63 -6.00
N MET A 128 22.29 0.50 -5.15
CA MET A 128 21.29 1.55 -4.96
C MET A 128 22.01 2.84 -4.56
N LYS A 129 21.76 3.94 -5.27
CA LYS A 129 22.21 5.27 -4.86
C LYS A 129 21.24 5.82 -3.82
N GLU A 130 21.77 6.25 -2.65
CA GLU A 130 20.98 7.00 -1.71
C GLU A 130 20.81 8.42 -2.27
N LYS A 131 19.61 8.72 -2.72
CA LYS A 131 19.18 10.06 -3.12
C LYS A 131 18.04 10.49 -2.21
N GLU A 132 18.02 11.76 -1.84
CA GLU A 132 16.82 12.34 -1.24
C GLU A 132 15.62 12.08 -2.15
N SER A 133 14.56 11.62 -1.56
CA SER A 133 13.34 11.26 -2.26
C SER A 133 12.14 11.84 -1.53
N LEU A 134 11.16 12.28 -2.31
CA LEU A 134 9.96 12.89 -1.77
C LEU A 134 9.07 11.84 -1.09
N ASN A 135 9.01 10.64 -1.64
CA ASN A 135 8.15 9.56 -1.13
C ASN A 135 8.71 8.18 -1.52
N LYS A 136 8.02 7.10 -1.11
CA LYS A 136 8.45 5.70 -1.40
C LYS A 136 8.55 5.39 -2.88
N VAL A 137 7.64 5.90 -3.70
CA VAL A 137 7.65 5.68 -5.16
C VAL A 137 8.87 6.34 -5.77
N ASP A 138 9.09 7.64 -5.49
CA ASP A 138 10.28 8.36 -5.95
C ASP A 138 11.56 7.65 -5.52
N LYS A 139 11.57 7.16 -4.27
CA LYS A 139 12.72 6.44 -3.72
C LYS A 139 13.06 5.21 -4.54
N PHE A 140 12.06 4.40 -4.89
CA PHE A 140 12.32 3.20 -5.68
C PHE A 140 12.79 3.53 -7.09
N LEU A 141 12.13 4.47 -7.78
CA LEU A 141 12.51 4.83 -9.14
C LEU A 141 13.89 5.49 -9.18
N ASN A 142 14.14 6.47 -8.31
CA ASN A 142 15.37 7.25 -8.32
C ASN A 142 16.60 6.51 -7.76
N GLN A 143 16.39 5.42 -7.02
CA GLN A 143 17.50 4.63 -6.47
C GLN A 143 17.77 3.34 -7.23
N LEU A 144 16.79 2.79 -7.97
CA LEU A 144 16.89 1.47 -8.59
C LEU A 144 17.01 1.52 -10.12
N LEU A 145 16.57 2.59 -10.77
CA LEU A 145 16.66 2.74 -12.23
C LEU A 145 18.00 3.34 -12.74
N PRO A 146 18.72 4.20 -12.00
CA PRO A 146 19.96 4.79 -12.48
C PRO A 146 21.02 3.82 -13.02
N PRO A 147 21.18 2.58 -12.49
CA PRO A 147 22.10 1.62 -13.07
C PRO A 147 21.85 1.31 -14.56
N PHE A 148 20.60 1.41 -15.00
CA PHE A 148 20.26 1.21 -16.42
C PHE A 148 20.58 2.45 -17.25
N GLU A 149 20.33 3.65 -16.72
CA GLU A 149 20.75 4.92 -17.35
C GLU A 149 22.27 4.95 -17.56
N GLU A 150 23.06 4.56 -16.54
CA GLU A 150 24.51 4.47 -16.59
C GLU A 150 25.02 3.41 -17.59
N ALA A 151 24.23 2.36 -17.83
CA ALA A 151 24.53 1.34 -18.83
C ALA A 151 24.10 1.72 -20.26
N GLY A 152 23.54 2.92 -20.45
CA GLY A 152 23.15 3.46 -21.77
C GLY A 152 21.76 3.09 -22.24
N PHE A 153 20.88 2.57 -21.37
CA PHE A 153 19.49 2.31 -21.72
C PHE A 153 18.65 3.60 -21.64
N ASP A 154 17.68 3.76 -22.54
CA ASP A 154 16.67 4.81 -22.49
C ASP A 154 15.60 4.47 -21.44
N VAL A 155 15.83 4.90 -20.21
CA VAL A 155 14.99 4.55 -19.06
C VAL A 155 13.70 5.37 -19.05
N LYS A 156 12.57 4.66 -19.02
CA LYS A 156 11.24 5.26 -18.88
C LYS A 156 10.81 5.17 -17.44
N LYS A 157 10.37 6.28 -16.84
CA LYS A 157 9.81 6.34 -15.48
C LYS A 157 8.31 6.57 -15.56
N ASP A 158 7.58 5.76 -14.85
CA ASP A 158 6.16 5.93 -14.61
C ASP A 158 5.88 5.82 -13.11
N TYR A 159 4.97 6.65 -12.60
CA TYR A 159 4.67 6.75 -11.18
C TYR A 159 3.33 6.10 -10.84
N ASP A 160 2.67 5.50 -11.82
CA ASP A 160 1.33 4.92 -11.68
C ASP A 160 1.34 3.57 -10.98
N PHE A 161 0.42 3.40 -10.04
CA PHE A 161 0.14 2.14 -9.36
C PHE A 161 -1.35 1.83 -9.34
N LYS A 162 -2.02 1.98 -10.48
CA LYS A 162 -3.45 1.73 -10.63
C LYS A 162 -3.80 0.27 -10.40
N PHE A 163 -4.99 0.09 -9.81
CA PHE A 163 -5.66 -1.19 -9.69
C PHE A 163 -7.04 -1.09 -10.31
N PHE A 164 -7.49 -2.18 -10.90
CA PHE A 164 -8.79 -2.28 -11.55
C PHE A 164 -9.43 -3.62 -11.21
N ALA A 165 -10.73 -3.60 -10.92
CA ALA A 165 -11.55 -4.80 -10.95
C ALA A 165 -12.07 -5.04 -12.37
N SER A 166 -12.35 -6.28 -12.70
CA SER A 166 -13.16 -6.59 -13.88
C SER A 166 -14.58 -6.03 -13.69
N SER A 167 -15.28 -5.78 -14.79
CA SER A 167 -16.69 -5.32 -14.73
C SER A 167 -17.57 -6.31 -13.96
N GLU A 168 -17.29 -7.61 -14.07
CA GLU A 168 -18.00 -8.66 -13.35
C GLU A 168 -17.74 -8.59 -11.84
N GLU A 169 -16.48 -8.45 -11.41
CA GLU A 169 -16.13 -8.33 -9.99
C GLU A 169 -16.73 -7.07 -9.38
N LYS A 170 -16.70 -5.95 -10.09
CA LYS A 170 -17.28 -4.68 -9.66
C LYS A 170 -18.80 -4.81 -9.48
N GLU A 171 -19.51 -5.36 -10.46
CA GLU A 171 -20.97 -5.55 -10.39
C GLU A 171 -21.36 -6.54 -9.29
N LYS A 172 -20.60 -7.62 -9.11
CA LYS A 172 -20.80 -8.57 -8.01
C LYS A 172 -20.73 -7.88 -6.64
N TYR A 173 -19.74 -7.00 -6.43
CA TYR A 173 -19.61 -6.26 -5.17
C TYR A 173 -20.71 -5.21 -5.02
N LYS A 174 -21.10 -4.52 -6.08
CA LYS A 174 -22.22 -3.60 -6.08
C LYS A 174 -23.52 -4.29 -5.66
N LYS A 175 -23.82 -5.46 -6.23
CA LYS A 175 -24.97 -6.28 -5.85
C LYS A 175 -24.94 -6.67 -4.38
N LYS A 176 -23.79 -7.15 -3.88
CA LYS A 176 -23.59 -7.49 -2.47
C LYS A 176 -23.85 -6.28 -1.54
N MET A 177 -23.43 -5.09 -1.94
CA MET A 177 -23.65 -3.86 -1.19
C MET A 177 -25.14 -3.45 -1.21
N LEU A 178 -25.81 -3.56 -2.37
CA LEU A 178 -27.27 -3.35 -2.49
C LEU A 178 -28.07 -4.32 -1.63
N GLU A 179 -27.73 -5.62 -1.63
CA GLU A 179 -28.36 -6.65 -0.80
C GLU A 179 -28.16 -6.37 0.70
N ALA A 180 -27.07 -5.73 1.09
CA ALA A 180 -26.84 -5.27 2.45
C ALA A 180 -27.62 -3.98 2.82
N GLY A 181 -28.30 -3.35 1.85
CA GLY A 181 -29.09 -2.14 2.05
C GLY A 181 -28.38 -0.83 1.74
N VAL A 182 -27.20 -0.87 1.06
CA VAL A 182 -26.50 0.35 0.63
C VAL A 182 -27.30 1.06 -0.47
N ASP A 183 -27.54 2.35 -0.29
CA ASP A 183 -28.20 3.24 -1.24
C ASP A 183 -27.16 4.10 -1.96
N PHE A 184 -26.84 3.78 -3.21
CA PHE A 184 -25.83 4.49 -4.01
C PHE A 184 -26.25 5.91 -4.46
N SER A 185 -27.42 6.38 -4.08
CA SER A 185 -27.78 7.80 -4.23
C SER A 185 -27.11 8.70 -3.18
N LYS A 186 -26.60 8.10 -2.10
CA LYS A 186 -25.91 8.76 -0.99
C LYS A 186 -24.41 8.56 -1.08
N PRO A 187 -23.61 9.42 -0.40
CA PRO A 187 -22.16 9.18 -0.30
C PRO A 187 -21.84 7.87 0.41
N VAL A 188 -21.02 7.03 -0.23
CA VAL A 188 -20.58 5.74 0.32
C VAL A 188 -19.11 5.85 0.73
N ILE A 189 -18.82 5.69 2.02
CA ILE A 189 -17.50 5.85 2.59
C ILE A 189 -16.95 4.49 3.04
N ALA A 190 -15.86 4.04 2.42
CA ALA A 190 -15.04 2.96 2.96
C ALA A 190 -14.27 3.48 4.19
N PHE A 191 -14.65 3.04 5.38
CA PHE A 191 -14.16 3.61 6.62
C PHE A 191 -13.21 2.67 7.36
N SER A 192 -11.94 3.07 7.48
CA SER A 192 -10.91 2.31 8.19
C SER A 192 -10.90 2.68 9.68
N ILE A 193 -11.86 2.12 10.45
CA ILE A 193 -12.01 2.42 11.88
C ILE A 193 -10.95 1.72 12.73
N TYR A 194 -10.40 0.61 12.28
CA TYR A 194 -9.49 -0.25 13.02
C TYR A 194 -8.24 -0.62 12.22
N SER A 195 -7.18 -1.08 12.89
CA SER A 195 -5.94 -1.55 12.29
C SER A 195 -5.43 -2.80 13.01
N ARG A 196 -4.76 -3.72 12.30
CA ARG A 196 -4.08 -4.88 12.91
C ARG A 196 -2.98 -4.51 13.91
N VAL A 197 -2.51 -3.30 13.85
CA VAL A 197 -1.39 -2.81 14.66
C VAL A 197 -1.92 -1.73 15.59
N SER A 198 -1.97 -2.02 16.88
CA SER A 198 -2.62 -1.16 17.88
C SER A 198 -2.12 0.28 17.89
N HIS A 199 -0.80 0.49 17.79
CA HIS A 199 -0.21 1.83 17.75
C HIS A 199 -0.48 2.62 16.45
N LYS A 200 -1.25 2.04 15.52
CA LYS A 200 -1.72 2.69 14.28
C LYS A 200 -3.20 3.06 14.33
N ILE A 201 -3.85 2.84 15.45
CA ILE A 201 -5.27 3.14 15.62
C ILE A 201 -5.41 4.53 16.25
N TYR A 202 -5.98 5.47 15.51
CA TYR A 202 -6.43 6.74 16.07
C TYR A 202 -7.51 6.46 17.13
N PRO A 203 -7.59 7.23 18.24
CA PRO A 203 -8.48 6.94 19.36
C PRO A 203 -9.91 6.57 18.94
N ILE A 204 -10.32 5.36 19.27
CA ILE A 204 -11.60 4.77 18.81
C ILE A 204 -12.82 5.65 19.17
N LEU A 205 -12.83 6.29 20.33
CA LEU A 205 -13.91 7.20 20.70
C LEU A 205 -14.04 8.35 19.71
N LYS A 206 -12.92 8.97 19.30
CA LYS A 206 -12.92 10.04 18.30
C LYS A 206 -13.33 9.51 16.92
N MET A 207 -12.95 8.26 16.56
CA MET A 207 -13.39 7.65 15.31
C MET A 207 -14.90 7.40 15.29
N LYS A 208 -15.50 6.99 16.41
CA LYS A 208 -16.96 6.85 16.53
C LYS A 208 -17.68 8.19 16.39
N GLU A 209 -17.14 9.24 16.98
CA GLU A 209 -17.69 10.60 16.84
C GLU A 209 -17.56 11.10 15.38
N LEU A 210 -16.44 10.79 14.69
CA LEU A 210 -16.29 11.11 13.27
C LEU A 210 -17.33 10.39 12.41
N VAL A 211 -17.60 9.11 12.68
CA VAL A 211 -18.66 8.35 11.98
C VAL A 211 -20.02 9.05 12.13
N LYS A 212 -20.42 9.38 13.36
CA LYS A 212 -21.68 10.11 13.61
C LYS A 212 -21.71 11.44 12.85
N TYR A 213 -20.62 12.21 12.93
CA TYR A 213 -20.51 13.50 12.25
C TYR A 213 -20.70 13.37 10.72
N LEU A 214 -20.08 12.37 10.08
CA LEU A 214 -20.19 12.15 8.64
C LEU A 214 -21.62 11.76 8.22
N ILE A 215 -22.29 10.95 9.04
CA ILE A 215 -23.69 10.58 8.82
C ILE A 215 -24.61 11.81 8.96
N ASP A 216 -24.48 12.55 10.06
CA ASP A 216 -25.36 13.69 10.36
C ASP A 216 -25.20 14.83 9.33
N ARG A 217 -23.96 15.06 8.86
CA ARG A 217 -23.65 16.16 7.95
C ARG A 217 -23.94 15.85 6.49
N TYR A 218 -23.68 14.63 6.04
CA TYR A 218 -23.72 14.27 4.62
C TYR A 218 -24.76 13.21 4.27
N ASP A 219 -25.52 12.71 5.26
CA ASP A 219 -26.32 11.49 5.13
C ASP A 219 -25.50 10.32 4.55
N ALA A 220 -24.19 10.30 4.89
CA ALA A 220 -23.24 9.35 4.34
C ALA A 220 -23.49 7.93 4.86
N GLN A 221 -23.20 6.94 4.05
CA GLN A 221 -23.21 5.54 4.41
C GLN A 221 -21.79 5.07 4.70
N ILE A 222 -21.58 4.54 5.87
CA ILE A 222 -20.28 4.15 6.41
C ILE A 222 -20.13 2.65 6.33
N ILE A 223 -19.18 2.16 5.54
CA ILE A 223 -18.91 0.73 5.45
C ILE A 223 -17.58 0.43 6.16
N PHE A 224 -17.67 -0.32 7.25
CA PHE A 224 -16.48 -0.84 7.93
C PHE A 224 -15.97 -2.06 7.18
N PHE A 225 -14.80 -1.95 6.59
CA PHE A 225 -14.10 -3.08 5.98
C PHE A 225 -12.99 -3.59 6.91
N TYR A 226 -12.77 -4.89 6.93
CA TYR A 226 -11.86 -5.54 7.86
C TYR A 226 -11.39 -6.90 7.33
N SER A 227 -10.29 -7.40 7.89
CA SER A 227 -9.86 -8.78 7.69
C SER A 227 -10.56 -9.71 8.68
N ALA A 228 -10.66 -11.00 8.34
CA ALA A 228 -11.43 -11.99 9.13
C ALA A 228 -11.04 -12.00 10.63
N ASP A 229 -9.77 -11.76 10.94
CA ASP A 229 -9.23 -11.68 12.30
C ASP A 229 -9.67 -10.44 13.09
N GLN A 230 -10.32 -9.47 12.45
CA GLN A 230 -10.80 -8.23 13.07
C GLN A 230 -12.32 -8.19 13.25
N LYS A 231 -13.04 -9.21 12.77
CA LYS A 231 -14.51 -9.23 12.69
C LYS A 231 -15.17 -8.92 14.04
N ASP A 232 -14.77 -9.64 15.09
CA ASP A 232 -15.38 -9.52 16.41
C ASP A 232 -15.21 -8.10 16.99
N GLU A 233 -14.02 -7.52 16.83
CA GLU A 233 -13.75 -6.16 17.30
C GLU A 233 -14.55 -5.11 16.52
N ILE A 234 -14.64 -5.25 15.21
CA ILE A 234 -15.46 -4.34 14.37
C ILE A 234 -16.95 -4.44 14.74
N GLN A 235 -17.47 -5.64 14.98
CA GLN A 235 -18.85 -5.84 15.40
C GLN A 235 -19.13 -5.22 16.78
N LYS A 236 -18.18 -5.36 17.71
CA LYS A 236 -18.24 -4.69 19.00
C LYS A 236 -18.28 -3.17 18.86
N ILE A 237 -17.37 -2.61 18.05
CA ILE A 237 -17.33 -1.16 17.78
C ILE A 237 -18.65 -0.69 17.15
N HIS A 238 -19.20 -1.42 16.19
CA HIS A 238 -20.49 -1.09 15.57
C HIS A 238 -21.62 -1.04 16.62
N LYS A 239 -21.72 -2.07 17.47
CA LYS A 239 -22.69 -2.12 18.55
C LYS A 239 -22.55 -0.95 19.54
N GLU A 240 -21.32 -0.53 19.84
CA GLU A 240 -21.06 0.61 20.74
C GLU A 240 -21.41 1.98 20.12
N ILE A 241 -21.40 2.10 18.78
CA ILE A 241 -21.88 3.32 18.09
C ILE A 241 -23.41 3.40 18.18
N GLY A 242 -24.08 2.24 18.19
CA GLY A 242 -25.55 2.09 18.19
C GLY A 242 -26.09 1.75 16.82
N ASP A 243 -27.33 1.26 16.81
CA ASP A 243 -28.02 0.89 15.57
C ASP A 243 -28.28 2.15 14.71
N ASN A 244 -27.64 2.17 13.55
CA ASN A 244 -27.84 3.22 12.57
C ASN A 244 -27.88 2.58 11.17
N LYS A 245 -28.97 2.83 10.42
CA LYS A 245 -29.20 2.28 9.08
C LYS A 245 -28.12 2.67 8.05
N ASN A 246 -27.33 3.68 8.34
CA ASN A 246 -26.25 4.16 7.48
C ASN A 246 -24.88 3.53 7.85
N ILE A 247 -24.82 2.55 8.77
CA ILE A 247 -23.58 1.87 9.15
C ILE A 247 -23.65 0.39 8.74
N PHE A 248 -22.65 -0.06 7.98
CA PHE A 248 -22.57 -1.42 7.45
C PHE A 248 -21.28 -2.08 7.93
N SER A 249 -21.41 -3.19 8.65
CA SER A 249 -20.28 -4.03 9.12
C SER A 249 -20.43 -5.50 8.68
N SER A 250 -21.37 -5.80 7.78
CA SER A 250 -21.63 -7.14 7.27
C SER A 250 -21.04 -7.39 5.87
N ILE A 251 -20.53 -6.35 5.21
CA ILE A 251 -19.97 -6.45 3.85
C ILE A 251 -18.55 -6.97 3.95
N GLU A 252 -18.38 -8.27 3.77
CA GLU A 252 -17.08 -8.94 3.90
C GLU A 252 -16.23 -8.79 2.65
N THR A 253 -14.93 -8.56 2.86
CA THR A 253 -13.88 -8.60 1.85
C THR A 253 -12.88 -9.71 2.24
N PRO A 254 -13.19 -10.99 1.94
CA PRO A 254 -12.46 -12.14 2.48
C PRO A 254 -10.98 -12.16 2.11
N THR A 255 -10.63 -11.68 0.92
CA THR A 255 -9.27 -11.60 0.43
C THR A 255 -8.86 -10.17 0.16
N ILE A 256 -7.56 -9.95 0.03
CA ILE A 256 -7.05 -8.61 -0.32
C ILE A 256 -7.46 -8.17 -1.74
N LYS A 257 -7.66 -9.12 -2.66
CA LYS A 257 -8.13 -8.83 -4.02
C LYS A 257 -9.55 -8.26 -4.00
N ASP A 258 -10.39 -8.73 -3.07
CA ASP A 258 -11.77 -8.27 -2.89
C ASP A 258 -11.89 -6.78 -2.51
N LEU A 259 -10.82 -6.19 -1.96
CA LEU A 259 -10.81 -4.75 -1.65
C LEU A 259 -10.84 -3.87 -2.92
N VAL A 260 -10.37 -4.36 -4.07
CA VAL A 260 -10.37 -3.56 -5.31
C VAL A 260 -11.81 -3.28 -5.76
N PRO A 261 -12.64 -4.30 -6.09
CA PRO A 261 -14.02 -4.06 -6.50
C PRO A 261 -14.89 -3.44 -5.40
N PHE A 262 -14.59 -3.69 -4.12
CA PHE A 262 -15.25 -3.04 -3.01
C PHE A 262 -14.98 -1.53 -3.02
N LEU A 263 -13.70 -1.10 -3.08
CA LEU A 263 -13.31 0.31 -3.08
C LEU A 263 -13.81 1.04 -4.33
N GLU A 264 -13.81 0.40 -5.50
CA GLU A 264 -14.34 1.00 -6.73
C GLU A 264 -15.86 1.27 -6.69
N ASN A 265 -16.58 0.67 -5.74
CA ASN A 265 -17.98 0.95 -5.46
C ASN A 265 -18.17 1.96 -4.31
N CYS A 266 -17.12 2.49 -3.72
CA CYS A 266 -17.16 3.55 -2.73
C CYS A 266 -16.81 4.91 -3.34
N ASP A 267 -17.33 5.99 -2.74
CA ASP A 267 -17.00 7.35 -3.16
C ASP A 267 -15.72 7.86 -2.50
N TYR A 268 -15.48 7.47 -1.25
CA TYR A 268 -14.40 7.98 -0.44
C TYR A 268 -13.78 6.87 0.42
N TYR A 269 -12.50 7.05 0.73
CA TYR A 269 -11.83 6.33 1.81
C TYR A 269 -11.49 7.32 2.93
N ILE A 270 -11.92 7.03 4.15
CA ILE A 270 -11.58 7.85 5.34
C ILE A 270 -11.18 6.91 6.48
N GLY A 271 -10.16 7.28 7.26
CA GLY A 271 -9.81 6.58 8.49
C GLY A 271 -8.31 6.33 8.70
N ASN A 272 -7.97 5.24 9.41
CA ASN A 272 -6.59 4.92 9.73
C ASN A 272 -5.75 4.58 8.50
N GLU A 273 -4.45 4.91 8.53
CA GLU A 273 -3.51 4.56 7.48
C GLU A 273 -3.30 3.05 7.36
N GLY A 274 -2.92 2.58 6.17
CA GLY A 274 -2.60 1.19 5.91
C GLY A 274 -2.55 0.85 4.44
N GLY A 275 -2.41 -0.44 4.13
CA GLY A 275 -2.38 -0.91 2.73
C GLY A 275 -3.63 -0.56 1.94
N ALA A 276 -4.80 -0.62 2.58
CA ALA A 276 -6.09 -0.26 1.97
C ALA A 276 -6.14 1.21 1.51
N ARG A 277 -5.48 2.13 2.23
CA ARG A 277 -5.38 3.53 1.81
C ARG A 277 -4.59 3.68 0.50
N HIS A 278 -3.48 2.96 0.35
CA HIS A 278 -2.74 2.98 -0.91
C HIS A 278 -3.55 2.33 -2.04
N LEU A 279 -4.33 1.30 -1.72
CA LEU A 279 -5.23 0.69 -2.69
C LEU A 279 -6.36 1.64 -3.12
N ALA A 280 -6.95 2.39 -2.18
CA ALA A 280 -7.94 3.42 -2.47
C ALA A 280 -7.39 4.47 -3.45
N GLN A 281 -6.16 4.93 -3.24
CA GLN A 281 -5.47 5.80 -4.19
C GLN A 281 -5.24 5.10 -5.55
N GLY A 282 -4.88 3.82 -5.53
CA GLY A 282 -4.64 3.03 -6.74
C GLY A 282 -5.89 2.79 -7.58
N VAL A 283 -7.07 2.66 -6.97
CA VAL A 283 -8.36 2.59 -7.67
C VAL A 283 -8.92 3.97 -8.03
N GLY A 284 -8.29 5.05 -7.54
CA GLY A 284 -8.60 6.41 -7.91
C GLY A 284 -9.72 7.09 -7.13
N ILE A 285 -10.19 6.51 -6.02
CA ILE A 285 -11.15 7.18 -5.14
C ILE A 285 -10.45 8.19 -4.22
N PRO A 286 -11.10 9.33 -3.91
CA PRO A 286 -10.59 10.28 -2.93
C PRO A 286 -10.35 9.63 -1.57
N ALA A 287 -9.17 9.87 -0.98
CA ALA A 287 -8.75 9.21 0.24
C ALA A 287 -8.15 10.19 1.26
N PHE A 288 -8.67 10.17 2.48
CA PHE A 288 -8.09 10.83 3.63
C PHE A 288 -7.68 9.83 4.70
N ALA A 289 -6.42 9.88 5.14
CA ALA A 289 -5.91 8.96 6.16
C ALA A 289 -5.23 9.66 7.33
N ILE A 290 -5.44 9.09 8.52
CA ILE A 290 -4.76 9.46 9.75
C ILE A 290 -3.57 8.52 9.90
N PHE A 291 -2.36 9.07 9.78
CA PHE A 291 -1.12 8.31 9.85
C PHE A 291 -0.65 8.15 11.28
N ASN A 292 -0.01 7.02 11.55
CA ASN A 292 0.55 6.75 12.87
C ASN A 292 1.73 7.69 13.20
N PRO A 293 2.03 7.90 14.49
CA PRO A 293 3.07 8.85 14.94
C PRO A 293 4.49 8.55 14.43
N SER A 294 4.80 7.29 14.09
CA SER A 294 6.10 6.90 13.56
C SER A 294 6.18 6.92 12.03
N ALA A 295 5.09 7.25 11.35
CA ALA A 295 5.06 7.35 9.90
C ALA A 295 5.39 8.77 9.45
N GLU A 296 6.46 8.93 8.70
CA GLU A 296 6.71 10.17 7.99
C GLU A 296 5.70 10.32 6.86
N LEU A 297 4.78 11.30 7.00
CA LEU A 297 3.73 11.56 6.03
C LEU A 297 4.32 11.75 4.62
N LYS A 298 5.39 12.54 4.51
CA LYS A 298 6.13 12.77 3.27
C LYS A 298 6.54 11.46 2.58
N GLU A 299 6.95 10.45 3.35
CA GLU A 299 7.39 9.16 2.79
C GLU A 299 6.22 8.28 2.34
N TRP A 300 5.12 8.24 3.13
CA TRP A 300 4.03 7.29 2.98
C TRP A 300 2.76 7.83 2.31
N LEU A 301 2.72 9.13 2.04
CA LEU A 301 1.65 9.77 1.27
C LEU A 301 2.20 10.20 -0.10
N PRO A 302 2.36 9.28 -1.08
CA PRO A 302 2.83 9.67 -2.39
C PRO A 302 1.78 10.54 -3.10
N PHE A 303 2.26 11.61 -3.74
CA PHE A 303 1.46 12.50 -4.57
C PHE A 303 0.25 13.10 -3.83
N PRO A 304 0.48 13.85 -2.72
CA PRO A 304 -0.59 14.52 -1.99
C PRO A 304 -1.33 15.49 -2.92
N SER A 305 -2.65 15.52 -2.79
CA SER A 305 -3.55 16.34 -3.60
C SER A 305 -4.90 16.48 -2.90
N GLU A 306 -5.83 17.21 -3.49
CA GLU A 306 -7.21 17.29 -2.99
C GLU A 306 -7.93 15.93 -2.95
N LYS A 307 -7.47 14.97 -3.77
CA LYS A 307 -7.96 13.57 -3.75
C LYS A 307 -7.15 12.66 -2.83
N ASN A 308 -6.02 13.09 -2.32
CA ASN A 308 -5.08 12.24 -1.64
C ASN A 308 -4.50 12.96 -0.44
N MET A 309 -5.22 12.91 0.65
CA MET A 309 -4.98 13.68 1.86
C MET A 309 -4.52 12.81 3.03
N GLY A 310 -3.79 13.41 3.95
CA GLY A 310 -3.37 12.74 5.17
C GLY A 310 -2.93 13.71 6.25
N ILE A 311 -2.92 13.24 7.49
CA ILE A 311 -2.41 13.95 8.65
C ILE A 311 -1.70 12.98 9.57
N SER A 312 -0.64 13.43 10.22
CA SER A 312 0.08 12.65 11.23
C SER A 312 0.31 13.49 12.48
N PRO A 313 0.49 12.89 13.67
CA PRO A 313 0.88 13.63 14.88
C PRO A 313 2.17 14.44 14.71
N VAL A 314 3.07 14.01 13.81
CA VAL A 314 4.32 14.74 13.52
C VAL A 314 4.01 16.13 12.95
N ASP A 315 2.96 16.25 12.13
CA ASP A 315 2.55 17.54 11.54
C ASP A 315 2.05 18.54 12.61
N MET A 316 1.77 18.07 13.83
CA MET A 316 1.34 18.91 14.95
C MET A 316 2.51 19.46 15.76
N ILE A 317 3.73 18.93 15.59
CA ILE A 317 4.91 19.37 16.34
C ILE A 317 5.14 20.86 16.11
N GLU A 318 5.23 21.28 14.86
CA GLU A 318 5.43 22.68 14.49
C GLU A 318 4.21 23.54 14.83
N LYS A 319 3.00 23.09 14.46
CA LYS A 319 1.74 23.81 14.71
C LYS A 319 1.49 24.09 16.19
N LYS A 320 1.93 23.20 17.08
CA LYS A 320 1.76 23.33 18.54
C LYS A 320 3.04 23.79 19.26
N SER A 321 4.09 24.15 18.51
CA SER A 321 5.41 24.55 19.06
C SER A 321 5.93 23.53 20.08
N LEU A 322 5.76 22.24 19.82
CA LEU A 322 6.13 21.16 20.73
C LEU A 322 7.59 20.77 20.51
N PRO A 323 8.45 20.75 21.54
CA PRO A 323 9.81 20.25 21.40
C PRO A 323 9.84 18.78 20.96
N LEU A 324 10.67 18.44 19.95
CA LEU A 324 10.78 17.09 19.41
C LEU A 324 11.13 16.05 20.48
N GLU A 325 11.98 16.41 21.45
CA GLU A 325 12.33 15.53 22.57
C GLU A 325 11.12 15.18 23.44
N LYS A 326 10.22 16.15 23.64
CA LYS A 326 8.97 15.92 24.38
C LYS A 326 8.05 15.01 23.59
N PHE A 327 7.88 15.25 22.29
CA PHE A 327 7.09 14.42 21.41
C PHE A 327 7.59 12.95 21.42
N ASN A 328 8.90 12.74 21.32
CA ASN A 328 9.50 11.39 21.30
C ASN A 328 9.36 10.62 22.64
N LYS A 329 9.05 11.31 23.74
CA LYS A 329 8.78 10.69 25.06
C LYS A 329 7.31 10.34 25.25
N MET A 330 6.41 10.84 24.41
CA MET A 330 4.98 10.58 24.48
C MET A 330 4.68 9.15 23.99
N SER A 331 3.69 8.52 24.60
CA SER A 331 3.11 7.29 24.07
C SER A 331 2.42 7.54 22.72
N PRO A 332 2.21 6.52 21.88
CA PRO A 332 1.47 6.68 20.62
C PRO A 332 0.07 7.29 20.81
N GLU A 333 -0.61 6.97 21.90
CA GLU A 333 -1.92 7.51 22.21
C GLU A 333 -1.85 9.01 22.54
N GLU A 334 -0.87 9.43 23.36
CA GLU A 334 -0.62 10.84 23.63
C GLU A 334 -0.23 11.62 22.38
N GLN A 335 0.60 11.03 21.51
CA GLN A 335 0.96 11.62 20.22
C GLN A 335 -0.28 11.81 19.34
N PHE A 336 -1.14 10.79 19.22
CA PHE A 336 -2.40 10.93 18.50
C PHE A 336 -3.34 11.97 19.09
N SER A 337 -3.31 12.19 20.40
CA SER A 337 -4.15 13.21 21.06
C SER A 337 -3.84 14.63 20.59
N LEU A 338 -2.65 14.87 20.02
CA LEU A 338 -2.27 16.14 19.41
C LEU A 338 -3.14 16.54 18.22
N ILE A 339 -3.71 15.56 17.53
CA ILE A 339 -4.68 15.77 16.45
C ILE A 339 -6.07 15.82 17.11
N ASP A 340 -6.68 16.98 17.11
CA ASP A 340 -8.05 17.14 17.60
C ASP A 340 -9.08 16.64 16.56
N LEU A 341 -10.27 16.31 17.03
CA LEU A 341 -11.34 15.79 16.19
C LEU A 341 -11.83 16.83 15.17
N ASP A 342 -11.80 18.11 15.51
CA ASP A 342 -12.27 19.18 14.62
C ASP A 342 -11.33 19.33 13.41
N THR A 343 -10.03 19.14 13.61
CA THR A 343 -9.08 19.05 12.49
C THR A 343 -9.43 17.89 11.56
N ILE A 344 -9.75 16.70 12.11
CA ILE A 344 -10.13 15.52 11.29
C ILE A 344 -11.45 15.76 10.56
N LYS A 345 -12.46 16.34 11.23
CA LYS A 345 -13.74 16.72 10.60
C LYS A 345 -13.51 17.69 9.44
N LYS A 346 -12.74 18.75 9.66
CA LYS A 346 -12.43 19.74 8.62
C LYS A 346 -11.73 19.13 7.41
N MET A 347 -10.77 18.23 7.61
CA MET A 347 -10.09 17.55 6.50
C MET A 347 -11.01 16.57 5.77
N SER A 348 -11.92 15.90 6.50
CA SER A 348 -12.95 15.06 5.89
C SER A 348 -13.93 15.87 5.05
N ASP A 349 -14.37 17.04 5.55
CA ASP A 349 -15.21 17.99 4.82
C ASP A 349 -14.49 18.47 3.54
N GLU A 350 -13.24 18.84 3.65
CA GLU A 350 -12.45 19.29 2.49
C GLU A 350 -12.37 18.21 1.41
N LEU A 351 -12.11 16.93 1.81
CA LEU A 351 -12.10 15.82 0.88
C LEU A 351 -13.43 15.64 0.17
N ILE A 352 -14.53 15.62 0.93
CA ILE A 352 -15.88 15.37 0.40
C ILE A 352 -16.33 16.53 -0.49
N GLU A 353 -16.22 17.79 0.01
CA GLU A 353 -16.70 18.98 -0.71
C GLU A 353 -15.96 19.21 -2.05
N LYS A 354 -14.64 18.97 -2.09
CA LYS A 354 -13.85 19.13 -3.33
C LYS A 354 -14.03 17.99 -4.32
N ASN A 355 -14.55 16.83 -3.90
CA ASN A 355 -14.65 15.65 -4.73
C ASN A 355 -16.08 15.11 -4.82
N LYS A 356 -17.10 15.95 -4.64
CA LYS A 356 -18.52 15.57 -4.84
C LYS A 356 -18.73 14.97 -6.23
N ARG A 357 -19.55 13.92 -6.29
CA ARG A 357 -20.06 13.45 -7.59
C ARG A 357 -20.78 14.62 -8.28
N LYS A 358 -20.39 14.89 -9.51
CA LYS A 358 -21.10 15.87 -10.37
C LYS A 358 -22.42 15.28 -10.82
#